data_26f88af9eb831a8036f3c10ef8e76d15
#
_entry.id   26f88af9eb831a8036f3c10ef8e76d15
#
_cell.length_a   1.000
_cell.length_b   1.000
_cell.length_c   1.000
_cell.angle_alpha   90.00
_cell.angle_beta   90.00
_cell.angle_gamma   90.00
#
_symmetry.space_group_name_H-M   'P 1'
#
loop_
_entity.id
_entity.type
_entity.pdbx_description
1 polymer ?
#
loop_
_entity_poly.entity_id
_entity_poly.type
_entity_poly.pdbx_seq_one_letter_code
_entity_poly.pdbx_strand_id
1 'polypeptide(L)'
;MNHFEYREGELVCEGVPLRVIAERVGTPAYVYSTATLERHYTVLRDALRTVGRGEPLIAFAVKANSNLSVLKTLFDLGAGADTVSEGEIRRALAAGCPPQRIVFSGVGKAAHELAFAVETGVAEINVESEPELDLLSAIAAEKGARQAIAIRINPDVAAGGHAKISTGQADSKFGVSMAEAERLYAKASNMAGVRPVGVACHIGSQITDLAPMRAAFGKMRGLVERLRREGMNVERLDLGGGLGAPYFNQPDPPSPETYAAMLKEAVGDLDVQLAFEPGRVIAANAGVLIARVIHVHHRPEGRGFLVLDAAMNDLVRPAMYEAFHHIKPVIEPAPDATETYDVVGPVCETGDTFARDRALPPLKAGDLVAFLSAGAYGAVMASEYNTRPLVPEVMVKGDRWSVVRPRPTYEEMLAREPLAEWL
;
A
#
# COMPACT_ATOMS: atom_id res chain seq x y z
N MET A 1 12.13 11.58 -5.76
CA MET A 1 13.54 11.21 -5.43
C MET A 1 13.49 10.01 -4.53
N ASN A 2 14.31 8.99 -4.81
CA ASN A 2 14.55 7.82 -3.99
C ASN A 2 16.06 7.62 -3.83
N HIS A 3 16.48 6.66 -3.02
CA HIS A 3 17.90 6.39 -2.74
C HIS A 3 18.39 5.12 -3.46
N PHE A 4 17.96 4.93 -4.71
CA PHE A 4 18.45 3.89 -5.63
C PHE A 4 19.09 4.58 -6.84
N GLU A 5 20.42 4.62 -6.89
CA GLU A 5 21.17 5.32 -7.93
C GLU A 5 22.44 4.56 -8.28
N TYR A 6 23.01 4.81 -9.45
CA TYR A 6 24.32 4.28 -9.79
C TYR A 6 25.40 5.11 -9.08
N ARG A 7 26.32 4.41 -8.42
CA ARG A 7 27.56 4.95 -7.85
C ARG A 7 28.70 4.00 -8.20
N GLU A 8 29.78 4.55 -8.72
CA GLU A 8 30.96 3.78 -9.12
C GLU A 8 30.65 2.57 -10.02
N GLY A 9 29.64 2.73 -10.91
CA GLY A 9 29.24 1.71 -11.88
C GLY A 9 28.33 0.62 -11.31
N GLU A 10 27.82 0.73 -10.07
CA GLU A 10 26.89 -0.22 -9.46
C GLU A 10 25.62 0.48 -8.95
N LEU A 11 24.47 -0.19 -9.07
CA LEU A 11 23.22 0.27 -8.47
C LEU A 11 23.26 0.04 -6.96
N VAL A 12 23.16 1.12 -6.19
CA VAL A 12 23.18 1.07 -4.73
C VAL A 12 21.80 1.40 -4.17
N CYS A 13 21.52 0.88 -2.96
CA CYS A 13 20.46 1.35 -2.08
C CYS A 13 21.14 2.13 -0.94
N GLU A 14 20.92 3.45 -0.88
CA GLU A 14 21.61 4.34 0.06
C GLU A 14 23.16 4.25 -0.11
N GLY A 15 23.85 3.60 0.82
CA GLY A 15 25.29 3.34 0.74
C GLY A 15 25.65 1.90 0.41
N VAL A 16 24.69 1.00 0.17
CA VAL A 16 24.93 -0.44 0.00
C VAL A 16 24.72 -0.88 -1.46
N PRO A 17 25.73 -1.45 -2.13
CA PRO A 17 25.57 -2.03 -3.46
C PRO A 17 24.58 -3.20 -3.45
N LEU A 18 23.60 -3.19 -4.37
CA LEU A 18 22.60 -4.27 -4.46
C LEU A 18 23.24 -5.63 -4.76
N ARG A 19 24.37 -5.65 -5.46
CA ARG A 19 25.15 -6.87 -5.72
C ARG A 19 25.60 -7.54 -4.42
N VAL A 20 26.05 -6.78 -3.42
CA VAL A 20 26.47 -7.31 -2.12
C VAL A 20 25.29 -7.99 -1.41
N ILE A 21 24.10 -7.40 -1.46
CA ILE A 21 22.90 -8.01 -0.89
C ILE A 21 22.56 -9.30 -1.64
N ALA A 22 22.57 -9.28 -2.99
CA ALA A 22 22.28 -10.45 -3.82
C ALA A 22 23.24 -11.61 -3.56
N GLU A 23 24.52 -11.33 -3.33
CA GLU A 23 25.53 -12.35 -3.02
C GLU A 23 25.35 -12.97 -1.62
N ARG A 24 24.90 -12.18 -0.65
CA ARG A 24 24.77 -12.62 0.74
C ARG A 24 23.44 -13.27 1.08
N VAL A 25 22.36 -12.77 0.47
CA VAL A 25 20.97 -13.17 0.78
C VAL A 25 20.41 -14.09 -0.31
N GLY A 26 21.01 -14.05 -1.50
CA GLY A 26 20.48 -14.70 -2.69
C GLY A 26 19.39 -13.89 -3.38
N THR A 27 19.02 -14.33 -4.58
CA THR A 27 17.96 -13.75 -5.41
C THR A 27 16.83 -14.76 -5.60
N PRO A 28 15.58 -14.31 -5.93
CA PRO A 28 15.15 -12.92 -5.86
C PRO A 28 15.05 -12.42 -4.42
N ALA A 29 15.13 -11.08 -4.19
CA ALA A 29 14.97 -10.49 -2.86
C ALA A 29 14.41 -9.07 -2.95
N TYR A 30 13.56 -8.68 -2.01
CA TYR A 30 13.14 -7.29 -1.85
C TYR A 30 14.17 -6.52 -1.03
N VAL A 31 14.44 -5.28 -1.45
CA VAL A 31 15.33 -4.36 -0.74
C VAL A 31 14.62 -3.03 -0.53
N TYR A 32 14.55 -2.58 0.72
CA TYR A 32 13.90 -1.33 1.12
C TYR A 32 14.91 -0.32 1.62
N SER A 33 14.76 0.94 1.19
CA SER A 33 15.53 2.09 1.69
C SER A 33 14.79 2.75 2.85
N THR A 34 15.42 2.79 4.02
CA THR A 34 14.93 3.50 5.20
C THR A 34 14.85 5.00 4.93
N ALA A 35 15.89 5.59 4.35
CA ALA A 35 15.95 7.02 4.05
C ALA A 35 14.85 7.46 3.07
N THR A 36 14.48 6.59 2.11
CA THR A 36 13.37 6.89 1.19
C THR A 36 12.02 6.87 1.93
N LEU A 37 11.77 5.86 2.79
CA LEU A 37 10.57 5.78 3.62
C LEU A 37 10.44 7.01 4.52
N GLU A 38 11.50 7.33 5.27
CA GLU A 38 11.54 8.47 6.18
C GLU A 38 11.27 9.78 5.43
N ARG A 39 11.91 9.98 4.28
CA ARG A 39 11.74 11.18 3.45
C ARG A 39 10.32 11.29 2.90
N HIS A 40 9.77 10.22 2.30
CA HIS A 40 8.45 10.27 1.68
C HIS A 40 7.35 10.56 2.71
N TYR A 41 7.43 9.91 3.88
CA TYR A 41 6.52 10.20 4.97
C TYR A 41 6.64 11.64 5.47
N THR A 42 7.86 12.10 5.71
CA THR A 42 8.11 13.45 6.25
C THR A 42 7.62 14.55 5.31
N VAL A 43 7.95 14.46 4.01
CA VAL A 43 7.51 15.45 3.01
C VAL A 43 5.98 15.46 2.91
N LEU A 44 5.34 14.30 2.88
CA LEU A 44 3.87 14.23 2.85
C LEU A 44 3.25 14.80 4.13
N ARG A 45 3.76 14.41 5.30
CA ARG A 45 3.30 14.91 6.60
C ARG A 45 3.42 16.44 6.68
N ASP A 46 4.57 16.98 6.33
CA ASP A 46 4.82 18.41 6.45
C ASP A 46 3.94 19.23 5.49
N ALA A 47 3.65 18.70 4.31
CA ALA A 47 2.68 19.31 3.40
C ALA A 47 1.25 19.26 3.97
N LEU A 48 0.81 18.09 4.49
CA LEU A 48 -0.54 17.91 5.03
C LEU A 48 -0.80 18.72 6.31
N ARG A 49 0.22 18.97 7.13
CA ARG A 49 0.12 19.86 8.30
C ARG A 49 -0.27 21.29 7.97
N THR A 50 -0.11 21.70 6.72
CA THR A 50 -0.52 23.04 6.28
C THR A 50 -2.01 23.14 5.96
N VAL A 51 -2.74 21.99 5.98
CA VAL A 51 -4.15 21.89 5.60
C VAL A 51 -5.02 21.87 6.85
N GLY A 52 -6.01 22.59 7.04
CA GLY A 52 -6.94 22.53 8.16
C GLY A 52 -6.33 22.89 9.51
N ARG A 53 -7.00 22.47 10.57
CA ARG A 53 -6.62 22.75 11.96
C ARG A 53 -6.06 21.53 12.67
N GLY A 54 -5.02 21.73 13.46
CA GLY A 54 -4.39 20.71 14.28
C GLY A 54 -3.54 19.71 13.49
N GLU A 55 -3.11 18.67 14.20
CA GLU A 55 -2.26 17.62 13.62
C GLU A 55 -3.12 16.60 12.87
N PRO A 56 -2.90 16.39 11.57
CA PRO A 56 -3.64 15.36 10.83
C PRO A 56 -3.27 13.95 11.31
N LEU A 57 -4.21 13.01 11.27
CA LEU A 57 -3.90 11.60 11.40
C LEU A 57 -3.43 11.08 10.04
N ILE A 58 -2.16 10.72 9.92
CA ILE A 58 -1.62 10.07 8.73
C ILE A 58 -1.44 8.59 9.07
N ALA A 59 -2.39 7.77 8.69
CA ALA A 59 -2.43 6.33 8.92
C ALA A 59 -1.85 5.60 7.71
N PHE A 60 -0.64 5.05 7.85
CA PHE A 60 -0.02 4.29 6.75
C PHE A 60 -0.85 3.05 6.43
N ALA A 61 -1.21 2.86 5.15
CA ALA A 61 -1.95 1.69 4.69
C ALA A 61 -1.08 0.44 4.77
N VAL A 62 -1.29 -0.39 5.80
CA VAL A 62 -0.49 -1.60 6.09
C VAL A 62 -0.50 -2.57 4.90
N LYS A 63 -1.62 -2.67 4.18
CA LYS A 63 -1.77 -3.44 2.94
C LYS A 63 -0.77 -3.07 1.83
N ALA A 64 -0.15 -1.89 1.88
CA ALA A 64 0.87 -1.52 0.90
C ALA A 64 2.21 -2.20 1.18
N ASN A 65 2.61 -2.27 2.45
CA ASN A 65 3.78 -3.01 2.92
C ASN A 65 3.63 -3.33 4.41
N SER A 66 3.46 -4.59 4.76
CA SER A 66 3.19 -5.05 6.12
C SER A 66 4.43 -5.54 6.87
N ASN A 67 5.64 -5.32 6.34
CA ASN A 67 6.87 -5.70 7.02
C ASN A 67 7.05 -4.91 8.31
N LEU A 68 7.32 -5.58 9.43
CA LEU A 68 7.39 -4.96 10.75
C LEU A 68 8.45 -3.85 10.83
N SER A 69 9.58 -3.99 10.14
CA SER A 69 10.65 -2.98 10.14
C SER A 69 10.25 -1.74 9.33
N VAL A 70 9.52 -1.93 8.22
CA VAL A 70 8.93 -0.81 7.45
C VAL A 70 7.90 -0.07 8.29
N LEU A 71 6.97 -0.81 8.92
CA LEU A 71 5.95 -0.25 9.78
C LEU A 71 6.57 0.51 10.96
N LYS A 72 7.53 -0.11 11.65
CA LYS A 72 8.22 0.53 12.78
C LYS A 72 8.91 1.84 12.37
N THR A 73 9.58 1.86 11.23
CA THR A 73 10.23 3.09 10.72
C THR A 73 9.22 4.23 10.59
N LEU A 74 8.03 3.96 10.05
CA LEU A 74 6.99 4.97 9.86
C LEU A 74 6.31 5.36 11.18
N PHE A 75 6.07 4.41 12.07
CA PHE A 75 5.45 4.68 13.37
C PHE A 75 6.36 5.47 14.30
N ASP A 76 7.67 5.25 14.25
CA ASP A 76 8.66 6.06 14.99
C ASP A 76 8.68 7.53 14.52
N LEU A 77 8.23 7.81 13.29
CA LEU A 77 8.04 9.17 12.77
C LEU A 77 6.67 9.77 13.10
N GLY A 78 5.81 9.00 13.78
CA GLY A 78 4.48 9.43 14.19
C GLY A 78 3.36 9.03 13.23
N ALA A 79 3.57 8.13 12.29
CA ALA A 79 2.46 7.56 11.50
C ALA A 79 1.50 6.77 12.36
N GLY A 80 0.21 6.74 11.98
CA GLY A 80 -0.75 5.74 12.39
C GLY A 80 -0.77 4.56 11.42
N ALA A 81 -1.74 3.66 11.58
CA ALA A 81 -1.95 2.52 10.71
C ALA A 81 -3.38 2.49 10.17
N ASP A 82 -3.57 2.42 8.85
CA ASP A 82 -4.81 1.97 8.21
C ASP A 82 -4.70 0.46 8.00
N THR A 83 -5.63 -0.28 8.62
CA THR A 83 -5.65 -1.74 8.68
C THR A 83 -6.96 -2.27 8.11
N VAL A 84 -6.92 -3.46 7.49
CA VAL A 84 -8.10 -4.08 6.86
C VAL A 84 -8.36 -5.51 7.33
N SER A 85 -7.67 -5.95 8.38
CA SER A 85 -7.85 -7.25 9.03
C SER A 85 -7.28 -7.24 10.45
N GLU A 86 -7.69 -8.19 11.29
CA GLU A 86 -7.07 -8.43 12.60
C GLU A 86 -5.55 -8.67 12.47
N GLY A 87 -5.13 -9.40 11.43
CA GLY A 87 -3.71 -9.65 11.19
C GLY A 87 -2.90 -8.37 10.98
N GLU A 88 -3.46 -7.38 10.29
CA GLU A 88 -2.81 -6.07 10.12
C GLU A 88 -2.82 -5.24 11.40
N ILE A 89 -3.89 -5.30 12.21
CA ILE A 89 -3.90 -4.66 13.54
C ILE A 89 -2.79 -5.27 14.41
N ARG A 90 -2.66 -6.60 14.45
CA ARG A 90 -1.60 -7.28 15.20
C ARG A 90 -0.20 -6.89 14.72
N ARG A 91 0.01 -6.74 13.41
CA ARG A 91 1.29 -6.24 12.86
C ARG A 91 1.58 -4.81 13.28
N ALA A 92 0.57 -3.93 13.22
CA ALA A 92 0.71 -2.54 13.65
C ALA A 92 1.12 -2.46 15.14
N LEU A 93 0.44 -3.21 16.00
CA LEU A 93 0.78 -3.29 17.43
C LEU A 93 2.18 -3.84 17.67
N ALA A 94 2.56 -4.93 16.99
CA ALA A 94 3.88 -5.54 17.09
C ALA A 94 5.01 -4.59 16.63
N ALA A 95 4.72 -3.71 15.68
CA ALA A 95 5.64 -2.67 15.22
C ALA A 95 5.62 -1.40 16.10
N GLY A 96 4.80 -1.37 17.17
CA GLY A 96 4.76 -0.28 18.14
C GLY A 96 3.80 0.87 17.81
N CYS A 97 2.82 0.66 16.92
CA CYS A 97 1.76 1.63 16.70
C CYS A 97 0.84 1.71 17.93
N PRO A 98 0.63 2.90 18.51
CA PRO A 98 -0.37 3.05 19.58
C PRO A 98 -1.77 2.72 19.03
N PRO A 99 -2.61 1.96 19.77
CA PRO A 99 -3.97 1.65 19.35
C PRO A 99 -4.78 2.88 18.91
N GLN A 100 -4.60 3.99 19.61
CA GLN A 100 -5.29 5.27 19.36
C GLN A 100 -4.85 5.96 18.06
N ARG A 101 -3.96 5.34 17.28
CA ARG A 101 -3.55 5.77 15.93
C ARG A 101 -3.84 4.70 14.86
N ILE A 102 -4.60 3.66 15.21
CA ILE A 102 -5.01 2.60 14.28
C ILE A 102 -6.44 2.88 13.81
N VAL A 103 -6.63 2.90 12.48
CA VAL A 103 -7.92 2.93 11.80
C VAL A 103 -8.19 1.54 11.25
N PHE A 104 -9.41 1.03 11.40
CA PHE A 104 -9.81 -0.27 10.87
C PHE A 104 -10.87 -0.12 9.79
N SER A 105 -10.48 -0.35 8.54
CA SER A 105 -11.28 -0.25 7.32
C SER A 105 -11.60 -1.63 6.73
N GLY A 106 -12.40 -1.68 5.67
CA GLY A 106 -12.70 -2.91 4.91
C GLY A 106 -14.16 -3.36 5.03
N VAL A 107 -14.67 -3.95 3.94
CA VAL A 107 -16.09 -4.32 3.74
C VAL A 107 -16.50 -5.64 4.41
N GLY A 108 -15.56 -6.40 4.94
CA GLY A 108 -15.81 -7.77 5.41
C GLY A 108 -15.25 -8.04 6.80
N LYS A 109 -15.35 -7.09 7.74
CA LYS A 109 -14.90 -7.28 9.12
C LYS A 109 -15.78 -8.32 9.82
N ALA A 110 -15.20 -9.44 10.20
CA ALA A 110 -15.88 -10.51 10.94
C ALA A 110 -16.10 -10.12 12.40
N ALA A 111 -17.07 -10.77 13.07
CA ALA A 111 -17.43 -10.46 14.45
C ALA A 111 -16.22 -10.55 15.40
N HIS A 112 -15.34 -11.56 15.25
CA HIS A 112 -14.15 -11.69 16.08
C HIS A 112 -13.13 -10.58 15.85
N GLU A 113 -12.97 -10.11 14.59
CA GLU A 113 -12.09 -9.00 14.24
C GLU A 113 -12.60 -7.67 14.82
N LEU A 114 -13.92 -7.43 14.75
CA LEU A 114 -14.56 -6.27 15.40
C LEU A 114 -14.37 -6.32 16.92
N ALA A 115 -14.58 -7.49 17.53
CA ALA A 115 -14.37 -7.69 18.95
C ALA A 115 -12.92 -7.41 19.37
N PHE A 116 -11.96 -7.91 18.60
CA PHE A 116 -10.53 -7.66 18.82
C PHE A 116 -10.17 -6.17 18.67
N ALA A 117 -10.71 -5.49 17.65
CA ALA A 117 -10.48 -4.07 17.44
C ALA A 117 -11.02 -3.21 18.60
N VAL A 118 -12.23 -3.53 19.09
CA VAL A 118 -12.85 -2.87 20.26
C VAL A 118 -12.01 -3.10 21.52
N GLU A 119 -11.61 -4.34 21.81
CA GLU A 119 -10.75 -4.68 22.96
C GLU A 119 -9.39 -4.00 22.90
N THR A 120 -8.83 -3.90 21.71
CA THR A 120 -7.56 -3.20 21.47
C THR A 120 -7.68 -1.70 21.69
N GLY A 121 -8.87 -1.12 21.56
CA GLY A 121 -9.11 0.32 21.67
C GLY A 121 -8.56 1.10 20.48
N VAL A 122 -8.80 0.60 19.24
CA VAL A 122 -8.38 1.30 18.04
C VAL A 122 -9.02 2.68 17.93
N ALA A 123 -8.32 3.61 17.28
CA ALA A 123 -8.76 5.00 17.17
C ALA A 123 -10.15 5.14 16.53
N GLU A 124 -10.40 4.35 15.48
CA GLU A 124 -11.62 4.45 14.69
C GLU A 124 -11.86 3.17 13.89
N ILE A 125 -13.13 2.81 13.71
CA ILE A 125 -13.57 1.78 12.77
C ILE A 125 -14.37 2.46 11.65
N ASN A 126 -13.92 2.31 10.40
CA ASN A 126 -14.63 2.79 9.23
C ASN A 126 -15.74 1.80 8.87
N VAL A 127 -16.98 2.15 9.20
CA VAL A 127 -18.17 1.33 8.96
C VAL A 127 -18.61 1.47 7.51
N GLU A 128 -18.82 0.35 6.82
CA GLU A 128 -19.09 0.30 5.39
C GLU A 128 -20.50 -0.21 5.04
N SER A 129 -21.30 -0.60 6.05
CA SER A 129 -22.69 -1.03 5.86
C SER A 129 -23.53 -0.95 7.13
N GLU A 130 -24.86 -0.95 6.99
CA GLU A 130 -25.77 -0.95 8.15
C GLU A 130 -25.70 -2.24 8.97
N PRO A 131 -25.65 -3.45 8.37
CA PRO A 131 -25.46 -4.68 9.16
C PRO A 131 -24.16 -4.69 9.97
N GLU A 132 -23.08 -4.13 9.44
CA GLU A 132 -21.81 -3.98 10.17
C GLU A 132 -21.96 -3.02 11.35
N LEU A 133 -22.66 -1.88 11.16
CA LEU A 133 -22.94 -0.94 12.22
C LEU A 133 -23.70 -1.58 13.38
N ASP A 134 -24.73 -2.35 13.07
CA ASP A 134 -25.56 -3.04 14.06
C ASP A 134 -24.73 -4.08 14.85
N LEU A 135 -23.95 -4.89 14.13
CA LEU A 135 -23.07 -5.90 14.72
C LEU A 135 -22.00 -5.27 15.61
N LEU A 136 -21.30 -4.23 15.12
CA LEU A 136 -20.27 -3.54 15.90
C LEU A 136 -20.84 -2.91 17.17
N SER A 137 -22.00 -2.26 17.06
CA SER A 137 -22.63 -1.65 18.24
C SER A 137 -23.03 -2.68 19.28
N ALA A 138 -23.55 -3.85 18.89
CA ALA A 138 -23.88 -4.95 19.79
C ALA A 138 -22.62 -5.48 20.50
N ILE A 139 -21.56 -5.75 19.76
CA ILE A 139 -20.26 -6.24 20.29
C ILE A 139 -19.66 -5.22 21.27
N ALA A 140 -19.62 -3.95 20.90
CA ALA A 140 -19.02 -2.93 21.76
C ALA A 140 -19.84 -2.72 23.05
N ALA A 141 -21.18 -2.71 22.95
CA ALA A 141 -22.07 -2.61 24.11
C ALA A 141 -21.92 -3.81 25.07
N GLU A 142 -21.81 -5.04 24.54
CA GLU A 142 -21.56 -6.24 25.36
C GLU A 142 -20.23 -6.14 26.13
N LYS A 143 -19.21 -5.51 25.53
CA LYS A 143 -17.90 -5.26 26.18
C LYS A 143 -17.89 -4.01 27.07
N GLY A 144 -19.01 -3.32 27.23
CA GLY A 144 -19.09 -2.08 28.00
C GLY A 144 -18.29 -0.92 27.37
N ALA A 145 -18.00 -1.00 26.08
CA ALA A 145 -17.25 -0.02 25.32
C ALA A 145 -18.18 0.85 24.46
N ARG A 146 -17.68 2.01 24.06
CA ARG A 146 -18.31 2.89 23.09
C ARG A 146 -17.31 3.26 22.00
N GLN A 147 -17.26 2.41 20.94
CA GLN A 147 -16.26 2.50 19.89
C GLN A 147 -16.48 3.74 19.01
N ALA A 148 -15.41 4.52 18.80
CA ALA A 148 -15.43 5.61 17.81
C ALA A 148 -15.48 5.03 16.39
N ILE A 149 -16.37 5.60 15.57
CA ILE A 149 -16.58 5.16 14.18
C ILE A 149 -16.63 6.34 13.21
N ALA A 150 -16.20 6.11 11.97
CA ALA A 150 -16.59 6.92 10.82
C ALA A 150 -17.49 6.11 9.90
N ILE A 151 -18.43 6.76 9.24
CA ILE A 151 -19.20 6.14 8.16
C ILE A 151 -18.41 6.33 6.88
N ARG A 152 -18.03 5.22 6.24
CA ARG A 152 -17.35 5.27 4.94
C ARG A 152 -18.35 5.42 3.81
N ILE A 153 -18.08 6.40 2.98
CA ILE A 153 -18.99 6.85 1.93
C ILE A 153 -18.36 6.61 0.57
N ASN A 154 -19.17 6.12 -0.34
CA ASN A 154 -18.88 6.12 -1.76
C ASN A 154 -19.41 7.44 -2.36
N PRO A 155 -18.54 8.38 -2.75
CA PRO A 155 -18.96 9.67 -3.26
C PRO A 155 -19.44 9.63 -4.71
N ASP A 156 -19.47 8.47 -5.34
CA ASP A 156 -19.78 8.28 -6.76
C ASP A 156 -18.97 9.22 -7.65
N VAL A 157 -17.66 9.03 -7.62
CA VAL A 157 -16.67 9.74 -8.43
C VAL A 157 -15.70 8.74 -9.05
N ALA A 158 -15.60 8.76 -10.37
CA ALA A 158 -14.61 7.95 -11.09
C ALA A 158 -13.21 8.56 -10.92
N ALA A 159 -12.30 7.82 -10.28
CA ALA A 159 -10.94 8.30 -10.00
C ALA A 159 -9.99 8.20 -11.20
N GLY A 160 -10.41 7.57 -12.31
CA GLY A 160 -9.50 7.19 -13.40
C GLY A 160 -8.59 6.01 -13.02
N GLY A 161 -7.68 5.63 -13.91
CA GLY A 161 -6.76 4.53 -13.67
C GLY A 161 -7.36 3.15 -13.96
N HIS A 162 -6.70 2.08 -13.45
CA HIS A 162 -7.11 0.70 -13.73
C HIS A 162 -8.41 0.33 -12.98
N ALA A 163 -9.39 -0.26 -13.69
CA ALA A 163 -10.72 -0.57 -13.14
C ALA A 163 -10.71 -1.37 -11.83
N LYS A 164 -9.76 -2.32 -11.69
CA LYS A 164 -9.63 -3.16 -10.47
C LYS A 164 -9.18 -2.40 -9.20
N ILE A 165 -8.71 -1.15 -9.32
CA ILE A 165 -8.26 -0.33 -8.19
C ILE A 165 -9.04 0.99 -8.04
N SER A 166 -10.16 1.14 -8.76
CA SER A 166 -11.15 2.22 -8.60
C SER A 166 -12.18 1.79 -7.56
N THR A 167 -12.43 2.62 -6.55
CA THR A 167 -13.31 2.29 -5.41
C THR A 167 -14.40 3.31 -5.14
N GLY A 168 -14.46 4.37 -5.94
CA GLY A 168 -15.35 5.52 -5.73
C GLY A 168 -16.58 5.56 -6.62
N GLN A 169 -16.86 4.54 -7.44
CA GLN A 169 -18.02 4.46 -8.33
C GLN A 169 -19.20 3.77 -7.63
N ALA A 170 -20.43 4.09 -8.04
CA ALA A 170 -21.67 3.62 -7.41
C ALA A 170 -21.81 2.08 -7.37
N ASP A 171 -21.24 1.37 -8.34
CA ASP A 171 -21.23 -0.11 -8.41
C ASP A 171 -20.11 -0.77 -7.60
N SER A 172 -19.28 0.03 -6.94
CA SER A 172 -18.21 -0.50 -6.07
C SER A 172 -18.79 -1.09 -4.78
N LYS A 173 -18.20 -2.19 -4.32
CA LYS A 173 -18.58 -2.85 -3.06
C LYS A 173 -18.27 -2.04 -1.79
N PHE A 174 -17.58 -0.90 -1.92
CA PHE A 174 -17.05 -0.14 -0.78
C PHE A 174 -17.96 1.01 -0.37
N GLY A 175 -18.18 1.12 0.95
CA GLY A 175 -18.89 2.23 1.56
C GLY A 175 -20.39 2.26 1.23
N VAL A 176 -21.09 3.19 1.85
CA VAL A 176 -22.51 3.46 1.63
C VAL A 176 -22.70 4.67 0.71
N SER A 177 -23.91 4.82 0.14
CA SER A 177 -24.24 6.00 -0.64
C SER A 177 -24.32 7.26 0.23
N MET A 178 -24.23 8.42 -0.39
CA MET A 178 -24.38 9.73 0.31
C MET A 178 -25.70 9.84 1.07
N ALA A 179 -26.81 9.32 0.50
CA ALA A 179 -28.13 9.36 1.14
C ALA A 179 -28.24 8.42 2.34
N GLU A 180 -27.63 7.23 2.25
CA GLU A 180 -27.58 6.30 3.38
C GLU A 180 -26.68 6.79 4.49
N ALA A 181 -25.61 7.52 4.18
CA ALA A 181 -24.67 8.02 5.17
C ALA A 181 -25.33 8.93 6.21
N GLU A 182 -26.22 9.86 5.79
CA GLU A 182 -26.95 10.74 6.71
C GLU A 182 -27.85 9.93 7.66
N ARG A 183 -28.60 8.96 7.11
CA ARG A 183 -29.45 8.07 7.91
C ARG A 183 -28.65 7.22 8.89
N LEU A 184 -27.53 6.63 8.43
CA LEU A 184 -26.69 5.78 9.27
C LEU A 184 -25.97 6.58 10.36
N TYR A 185 -25.54 7.80 10.05
CA TYR A 185 -24.93 8.69 11.03
C TYR A 185 -25.92 9.04 12.16
N ALA A 186 -27.16 9.40 11.78
CA ALA A 186 -28.22 9.65 12.74
C ALA A 186 -28.59 8.40 13.57
N LYS A 187 -28.65 7.21 12.93
CA LYS A 187 -28.85 5.93 13.63
C LYS A 187 -27.74 5.69 14.65
N ALA A 188 -26.48 5.79 14.22
CA ALA A 188 -25.31 5.55 15.05
C ALA A 188 -25.23 6.49 16.27
N SER A 189 -25.69 7.75 16.11
CA SER A 189 -25.71 8.74 17.20
C SER A 189 -26.59 8.33 18.37
N ASN A 190 -27.58 7.45 18.14
CA ASN A 190 -28.51 6.94 19.14
C ASN A 190 -28.17 5.53 19.65
N MET A 191 -27.10 4.91 19.17
CA MET A 191 -26.67 3.56 19.56
C MET A 191 -25.71 3.60 20.75
N ALA A 192 -25.86 2.64 21.67
CA ALA A 192 -25.09 2.63 22.92
C ALA A 192 -23.61 2.23 22.71
N GLY A 193 -23.33 1.26 21.81
CA GLY A 193 -22.00 0.68 21.62
C GLY A 193 -21.08 1.48 20.70
N VAL A 194 -21.58 2.49 19.98
CA VAL A 194 -20.77 3.26 19.05
C VAL A 194 -20.90 4.77 19.27
N ARG A 195 -19.89 5.48 18.83
CA ARG A 195 -19.89 6.96 18.79
C ARG A 195 -19.44 7.41 17.40
N PRO A 196 -20.34 7.92 16.55
CA PRO A 196 -19.92 8.47 15.28
C PRO A 196 -19.08 9.73 15.53
N VAL A 197 -17.87 9.74 14.99
CA VAL A 197 -16.94 10.86 15.11
C VAL A 197 -16.66 11.51 13.76
N GLY A 198 -16.93 10.82 12.67
CA GLY A 198 -16.56 11.32 11.36
C GLY A 198 -17.18 10.58 10.20
N VAL A 199 -16.76 11.02 9.04
CA VAL A 199 -17.06 10.40 7.76
C VAL A 199 -15.75 10.13 7.02
N ALA A 200 -15.70 9.05 6.24
CA ALA A 200 -14.52 8.62 5.51
C ALA A 200 -14.85 8.40 4.03
N CYS A 201 -13.87 8.61 3.16
CA CYS A 201 -13.96 8.18 1.76
C CYS A 201 -12.60 7.72 1.21
N HIS A 202 -12.63 6.82 0.23
CA HIS A 202 -11.45 6.44 -0.53
C HIS A 202 -11.88 6.10 -1.95
N ILE A 203 -11.42 6.86 -2.96
CA ILE A 203 -11.95 6.79 -4.32
C ILE A 203 -11.11 5.95 -5.29
N GLY A 204 -9.89 5.58 -4.90
CA GLY A 204 -9.03 4.77 -5.77
C GLY A 204 -7.56 4.84 -5.40
N SER A 205 -6.73 4.27 -6.26
CA SER A 205 -5.28 4.17 -6.07
C SER A 205 -4.54 4.58 -7.35
N GLN A 206 -3.31 5.08 -7.22
CA GLN A 206 -2.49 5.61 -8.32
C GLN A 206 -3.20 6.76 -9.05
N ILE A 207 -3.74 7.70 -8.30
CA ILE A 207 -4.39 8.89 -8.84
C ILE A 207 -3.32 9.92 -9.19
N THR A 208 -3.25 10.30 -10.45
CA THR A 208 -2.27 11.26 -10.99
C THR A 208 -2.92 12.59 -11.39
N ASP A 209 -4.25 12.63 -11.53
CA ASP A 209 -5.04 13.84 -11.70
C ASP A 209 -5.84 14.14 -10.44
N LEU A 210 -5.70 15.33 -9.88
CA LEU A 210 -6.39 15.74 -8.65
C LEU A 210 -7.86 16.15 -8.85
N ALA A 211 -8.34 16.29 -10.10
CA ALA A 211 -9.73 16.73 -10.34
C ALA A 211 -10.77 15.77 -9.74
N PRO A 212 -10.65 14.44 -9.87
CA PRO A 212 -11.55 13.51 -9.18
C PRO A 212 -11.51 13.61 -7.65
N MET A 213 -10.30 13.78 -7.07
CA MET A 213 -10.15 13.97 -5.63
C MET A 213 -10.85 15.26 -5.16
N ARG A 214 -10.62 16.37 -5.85
CA ARG A 214 -11.29 17.65 -5.57
C ARG A 214 -12.83 17.50 -5.60
N ALA A 215 -13.36 16.82 -6.60
CA ALA A 215 -14.80 16.59 -6.73
C ALA A 215 -15.36 15.74 -5.57
N ALA A 216 -14.67 14.64 -5.23
CA ALA A 216 -15.05 13.78 -4.12
C ALA A 216 -15.02 14.53 -2.78
N PHE A 217 -13.94 15.25 -2.51
CA PHE A 217 -13.77 15.99 -1.25
C PHE A 217 -14.74 17.15 -1.11
N GLY A 218 -15.14 17.79 -2.23
CA GLY A 218 -16.22 18.76 -2.25
C GLY A 218 -17.58 18.15 -1.85
N LYS A 219 -17.89 16.93 -2.33
CA LYS A 219 -19.09 16.18 -1.90
C LYS A 219 -19.03 15.83 -0.40
N MET A 220 -17.86 15.38 0.09
CA MET A 220 -17.66 15.07 1.52
C MET A 220 -17.81 16.30 2.39
N ARG A 221 -17.27 17.45 1.98
CA ARG A 221 -17.49 18.74 2.64
C ARG A 221 -19.00 19.04 2.78
N GLY A 222 -19.73 18.96 1.68
CA GLY A 222 -21.18 19.22 1.69
C GLY A 222 -21.93 18.29 2.64
N LEU A 223 -21.50 17.03 2.77
CA LEU A 223 -22.08 16.11 3.75
C LEU A 223 -21.76 16.51 5.20
N VAL A 224 -20.51 16.85 5.52
CA VAL A 224 -20.14 17.34 6.86
C VAL A 224 -20.97 18.56 7.25
N GLU A 225 -21.15 19.51 6.34
CA GLU A 225 -21.95 20.72 6.56
C GLU A 225 -23.44 20.40 6.77
N ARG A 226 -24.00 19.40 6.07
CA ARG A 226 -25.40 18.95 6.28
C ARG A 226 -25.57 18.27 7.64
N LEU A 227 -24.72 17.31 7.97
CA LEU A 227 -24.76 16.63 9.26
C LEU A 227 -24.70 17.61 10.44
N ARG A 228 -23.81 18.61 10.35
CA ARG A 228 -23.70 19.64 11.39
C ARG A 228 -24.93 20.54 11.49
N ARG A 229 -25.56 20.90 10.36
CA ARG A 229 -26.81 21.64 10.38
C ARG A 229 -27.98 20.90 11.04
N GLU A 230 -27.94 19.56 11.01
CA GLU A 230 -28.86 18.67 11.70
C GLU A 230 -28.49 18.42 13.16
N GLY A 231 -27.48 19.13 13.68
CA GLY A 231 -27.04 19.04 15.07
C GLY A 231 -26.12 17.86 15.37
N MET A 232 -25.64 17.14 14.35
CA MET A 232 -24.72 16.01 14.53
C MET A 232 -23.29 16.52 14.71
N ASN A 233 -22.56 15.91 15.64
CA ASN A 233 -21.15 16.23 15.84
C ASN A 233 -20.27 15.46 14.84
N VAL A 234 -19.52 16.19 14.01
CA VAL A 234 -18.53 15.62 13.08
C VAL A 234 -17.17 16.19 13.45
N GLU A 235 -16.35 15.38 14.10
CA GLU A 235 -15.03 15.75 14.62
C GLU A 235 -13.91 15.47 13.60
N ARG A 236 -14.12 14.45 12.72
CA ARG A 236 -13.08 13.97 11.78
C ARG A 236 -13.61 13.83 10.36
N LEU A 237 -12.76 14.12 9.41
CA LEU A 237 -12.95 13.84 7.99
C LEU A 237 -11.76 13.03 7.48
N ASP A 238 -11.99 11.76 7.18
CA ASP A 238 -10.99 10.90 6.57
C ASP A 238 -11.13 10.96 5.04
N LEU A 239 -10.06 11.39 4.40
CA LEU A 239 -9.98 11.57 2.95
C LEU A 239 -9.29 10.39 2.25
N GLY A 240 -8.98 9.34 3.02
CA GLY A 240 -8.37 8.12 2.51
C GLY A 240 -6.96 8.34 1.96
N GLY A 241 -6.59 7.48 1.03
CA GLY A 241 -5.33 7.57 0.30
C GLY A 241 -5.55 7.87 -1.17
N GLY A 242 -4.74 7.24 -2.01
CA GLY A 242 -4.93 7.25 -3.46
C GLY A 242 -3.91 8.06 -4.24
N LEU A 243 -3.20 9.02 -3.62
CA LEU A 243 -2.16 9.78 -4.30
C LEU A 243 -1.12 8.83 -4.93
N GLY A 244 -0.82 9.05 -6.22
CA GLY A 244 0.05 8.20 -7.02
C GLY A 244 1.52 8.30 -6.63
N ALA A 245 2.30 7.32 -7.07
CA ALA A 245 3.76 7.32 -7.05
C ALA A 245 4.31 7.30 -8.49
N PRO A 246 5.52 7.82 -8.75
CA PRO A 246 6.14 7.78 -10.06
C PRO A 246 6.47 6.35 -10.49
N TYR A 247 6.16 5.99 -11.76
CA TYR A 247 6.47 4.67 -12.36
C TYR A 247 7.28 4.75 -13.65
N PHE A 248 7.78 5.93 -14.04
CA PHE A 248 8.68 6.20 -15.18
C PHE A 248 8.11 5.97 -16.58
N ASN A 249 6.90 5.44 -16.73
CA ASN A 249 6.22 5.23 -18.02
C ASN A 249 5.04 6.18 -18.26
N GLN A 250 4.81 7.10 -17.36
CA GLN A 250 3.73 8.09 -17.37
C GLN A 250 4.22 9.37 -16.69
N PRO A 251 3.55 10.51 -16.88
CA PRO A 251 3.85 11.73 -16.15
C PRO A 251 3.89 11.52 -14.65
N ASP A 252 4.77 12.23 -13.96
CA ASP A 252 4.85 12.18 -12.51
C ASP A 252 3.52 12.61 -11.87
N PRO A 253 3.10 11.96 -10.77
CA PRO A 253 1.93 12.40 -10.02
C PRO A 253 2.17 13.76 -9.38
N PRO A 254 1.11 14.49 -9.00
CA PRO A 254 1.22 15.74 -8.27
C PRO A 254 2.09 15.60 -7.02
N SER A 255 2.86 16.64 -6.72
CA SER A 255 3.67 16.66 -5.50
C SER A 255 2.79 16.71 -4.24
N PRO A 256 3.30 16.31 -3.06
CA PRO A 256 2.62 16.47 -1.80
C PRO A 256 2.16 17.92 -1.52
N GLU A 257 2.93 18.91 -1.94
CA GLU A 257 2.60 20.32 -1.81
C GLU A 257 1.42 20.72 -2.71
N THR A 258 1.41 20.25 -3.97
CA THR A 258 0.30 20.46 -4.91
C THR A 258 -0.98 19.80 -4.40
N TYR A 259 -0.85 18.58 -3.85
CA TYR A 259 -1.97 17.88 -3.22
C TYR A 259 -2.50 18.65 -2.00
N ALA A 260 -1.62 19.11 -1.11
CA ALA A 260 -2.00 19.91 0.06
C ALA A 260 -2.66 21.23 -0.32
N ALA A 261 -2.20 21.91 -1.38
CA ALA A 261 -2.85 23.12 -1.89
C ALA A 261 -4.28 22.85 -2.34
N MET A 262 -4.51 21.79 -3.09
CA MET A 262 -5.86 21.37 -3.50
C MET A 262 -6.75 21.03 -2.31
N LEU A 263 -6.23 20.33 -1.30
CA LEU A 263 -6.96 20.01 -0.08
C LEU A 263 -7.34 21.26 0.70
N LYS A 264 -6.42 22.23 0.80
CA LYS A 264 -6.66 23.49 1.49
C LYS A 264 -7.83 24.28 0.88
N GLU A 265 -7.94 24.27 -0.46
CA GLU A 265 -9.07 24.87 -1.15
C GLU A 265 -10.38 24.08 -0.95
N ALA A 266 -10.30 22.76 -0.96
CA ALA A 266 -11.49 21.90 -0.89
C ALA A 266 -12.09 21.81 0.52
N VAL A 267 -11.26 21.66 1.56
CA VAL A 267 -11.68 21.32 2.93
C VAL A 267 -10.94 22.06 4.05
N GLY A 268 -9.97 22.93 3.72
CA GLY A 268 -9.03 23.49 4.70
C GLY A 268 -9.66 24.43 5.74
N ASP A 269 -10.85 24.96 5.49
CA ASP A 269 -11.61 25.82 6.39
C ASP A 269 -12.63 25.06 7.28
N LEU A 270 -12.78 23.74 7.05
CA LEU A 270 -13.61 22.91 7.93
C LEU A 270 -12.93 22.73 9.30
N ASP A 271 -13.71 22.95 10.35
CA ASP A 271 -13.23 22.73 11.72
C ASP A 271 -13.34 21.26 12.12
N VAL A 272 -12.53 20.42 11.46
CA VAL A 272 -12.44 18.96 11.67
C VAL A 272 -10.98 18.53 11.73
N GLN A 273 -10.70 17.43 12.42
CA GLN A 273 -9.43 16.75 12.26
C GLN A 273 -9.42 16.03 10.91
N LEU A 274 -8.41 16.28 10.09
CA LEU A 274 -8.22 15.53 8.86
C LEU A 274 -7.50 14.21 9.13
N ALA A 275 -7.94 13.15 8.45
CA ALA A 275 -7.26 11.87 8.41
C ALA A 275 -6.93 11.48 6.96
N PHE A 276 -5.83 10.74 6.79
CA PHE A 276 -5.32 10.28 5.50
C PHE A 276 -4.77 8.87 5.62
N GLU A 277 -4.96 8.07 4.57
CA GLU A 277 -4.54 6.66 4.51
C GLU A 277 -3.54 6.41 3.37
N PRO A 278 -2.38 7.10 3.33
CA PRO A 278 -1.40 6.92 2.27
C PRO A 278 -0.70 5.56 2.39
N GLY A 279 -0.53 4.88 1.26
CA GLY A 279 0.26 3.65 1.18
C GLY A 279 1.32 3.77 0.08
N ARG A 280 0.85 3.72 -1.18
CA ARG A 280 1.70 3.70 -2.37
C ARG A 280 2.69 4.86 -2.44
N VAL A 281 2.25 6.08 -2.23
CA VAL A 281 3.09 7.29 -2.33
C VAL A 281 4.27 7.27 -1.35
N ILE A 282 4.15 6.55 -0.23
CA ILE A 282 5.22 6.40 0.76
C ILE A 282 6.14 5.23 0.38
N ALA A 283 5.57 4.05 0.10
CA ALA A 283 6.34 2.81 0.07
C ALA A 283 6.81 2.39 -1.34
N ALA A 284 6.12 2.77 -2.43
CA ALA A 284 6.40 2.21 -3.75
C ALA A 284 7.86 2.39 -4.18
N ASN A 285 8.34 3.64 -4.22
CA ASN A 285 9.71 3.95 -4.64
C ASN A 285 10.76 3.72 -3.55
N ALA A 286 10.33 3.33 -2.36
CA ALA A 286 11.23 2.97 -1.26
C ALA A 286 11.72 1.52 -1.35
N GLY A 287 11.27 0.73 -2.33
CA GLY A 287 11.69 -0.65 -2.48
C GLY A 287 11.88 -1.09 -3.92
N VAL A 288 12.77 -2.05 -4.07
CA VAL A 288 13.07 -2.75 -5.33
C VAL A 288 12.99 -4.27 -5.13
N LEU A 289 12.72 -5.01 -6.21
CA LEU A 289 12.94 -6.46 -6.26
C LEU A 289 14.18 -6.70 -7.11
N ILE A 290 15.21 -7.30 -6.52
CA ILE A 290 16.41 -7.76 -7.26
C ILE A 290 16.20 -9.19 -7.72
N ALA A 291 16.64 -9.47 -8.96
CA ALA A 291 16.54 -10.79 -9.58
C ALA A 291 17.81 -11.09 -10.39
N ARG A 292 18.07 -12.36 -10.64
CA ARG A 292 19.18 -12.85 -11.45
C ARG A 292 18.68 -13.39 -12.77
N VAL A 293 19.40 -13.08 -13.83
CA VAL A 293 19.18 -13.68 -15.16
C VAL A 293 19.62 -15.15 -15.09
N ILE A 294 18.68 -16.07 -15.31
CA ILE A 294 18.97 -17.51 -15.44
C ILE A 294 19.61 -17.76 -16.80
N HIS A 295 18.98 -17.31 -17.86
CA HIS A 295 19.53 -17.32 -19.22
C HIS A 295 18.76 -16.36 -20.14
N VAL A 296 19.35 -16.09 -21.30
CA VAL A 296 18.73 -15.39 -22.42
C VAL A 296 18.49 -16.40 -23.53
N HIS A 297 17.26 -16.44 -24.03
CA HIS A 297 16.88 -17.32 -25.13
C HIS A 297 16.45 -16.48 -26.34
N HIS A 298 17.30 -16.42 -27.37
CA HIS A 298 16.99 -15.76 -28.64
C HIS A 298 16.26 -16.71 -29.57
N ARG A 299 15.14 -16.27 -30.13
CA ARG A 299 14.41 -16.99 -31.17
C ARG A 299 14.90 -16.55 -32.57
N PRO A 300 14.75 -17.41 -33.57
CA PRO A 300 15.17 -17.08 -34.95
C PRO A 300 14.54 -15.79 -35.49
N GLU A 301 13.33 -15.45 -35.01
CA GLU A 301 12.59 -14.24 -35.39
C GLU A 301 13.10 -12.97 -34.70
N GLY A 302 14.24 -13.04 -33.99
CA GLY A 302 14.90 -11.88 -33.39
C GLY A 302 14.35 -11.44 -32.03
N ARG A 303 13.31 -12.12 -31.49
CA ARG A 303 12.79 -11.84 -30.13
C ARG A 303 13.60 -12.58 -29.08
N GLY A 304 14.11 -11.87 -28.06
CA GLY A 304 14.80 -12.45 -26.91
C GLY A 304 13.88 -12.64 -25.71
N PHE A 305 13.97 -13.80 -25.05
CA PHE A 305 13.40 -14.01 -23.71
C PHE A 305 14.49 -13.83 -22.68
N LEU A 306 14.30 -12.88 -21.77
CA LEU A 306 15.13 -12.71 -20.59
C LEU A 306 14.46 -13.46 -19.44
N VAL A 307 14.96 -14.66 -19.14
CA VAL A 307 14.39 -15.54 -18.10
C VAL A 307 15.08 -15.24 -16.76
N LEU A 308 14.30 -14.84 -15.79
CA LEU A 308 14.74 -14.45 -14.45
C LEU A 308 14.44 -15.53 -13.41
N ASP A 309 15.10 -15.48 -12.27
CA ASP A 309 14.79 -16.30 -11.10
C ASP A 309 13.61 -15.72 -10.27
N ALA A 310 13.21 -14.46 -10.49
CA ALA A 310 11.96 -13.90 -10.00
C ALA A 310 10.79 -14.31 -10.90
N ALA A 311 9.58 -14.40 -10.33
CA ALA A 311 8.37 -14.78 -11.02
C ALA A 311 7.14 -13.96 -10.60
N MET A 312 6.00 -14.21 -11.28
CA MET A 312 4.74 -13.55 -10.95
C MET A 312 4.30 -13.81 -9.50
N ASN A 313 4.69 -14.93 -8.90
CA ASN A 313 4.42 -15.22 -7.49
C ASN A 313 5.21 -14.32 -6.55
N ASP A 314 6.30 -13.70 -6.99
CA ASP A 314 7.13 -12.78 -6.22
C ASP A 314 6.68 -11.32 -6.41
N LEU A 315 6.28 -10.95 -7.65
CA LEU A 315 5.76 -9.63 -8.02
C LEU A 315 4.59 -9.78 -9.00
N VAL A 316 3.40 -9.98 -8.49
CA VAL A 316 2.20 -10.29 -9.29
C VAL A 316 1.64 -9.12 -10.08
N ARG A 317 2.03 -7.89 -9.76
CA ARG A 317 1.43 -6.68 -10.31
C ARG A 317 1.48 -6.56 -11.85
N PRO A 318 2.56 -6.93 -12.55
CA PRO A 318 2.54 -6.96 -14.02
C PRO A 318 1.49 -7.91 -14.57
N ALA A 319 1.37 -9.13 -14.02
CA ALA A 319 0.40 -10.12 -14.47
C ALA A 319 -1.06 -9.74 -14.12
N MET A 320 -1.30 -9.15 -12.96
CA MET A 320 -2.65 -8.85 -12.45
C MET A 320 -3.23 -7.53 -12.95
N TYR A 321 -2.38 -6.51 -13.11
CA TYR A 321 -2.77 -5.12 -13.38
C TYR A 321 -2.08 -4.52 -14.59
N GLU A 322 -1.30 -5.30 -15.36
CA GLU A 322 -0.44 -4.78 -16.43
C GLU A 322 0.50 -3.66 -15.94
N ALA A 323 0.85 -3.74 -14.64
CA ALA A 323 1.60 -2.68 -13.99
C ALA A 323 3.02 -2.60 -14.54
N PHE A 324 3.42 -1.40 -14.93
CA PHE A 324 4.78 -1.13 -15.34
C PHE A 324 5.71 -1.09 -14.12
N HIS A 325 6.86 -1.77 -14.24
CA HIS A 325 8.01 -1.58 -13.39
C HIS A 325 9.23 -1.26 -14.27
N HIS A 326 9.97 -0.23 -13.89
CA HIS A 326 11.23 0.06 -14.55
C HIS A 326 12.27 -0.99 -14.14
N ILE A 327 12.95 -1.58 -15.10
CA ILE A 327 13.96 -2.60 -14.88
C ILE A 327 15.33 -1.99 -15.17
N LYS A 328 16.22 -2.05 -14.21
CA LYS A 328 17.61 -1.60 -14.34
C LYS A 328 18.59 -2.74 -14.10
N PRO A 329 19.64 -2.88 -14.91
CA PRO A 329 20.80 -3.70 -14.53
C PRO A 329 21.39 -3.22 -13.20
N VAL A 330 21.91 -4.14 -12.39
CA VAL A 330 22.59 -3.77 -11.14
C VAL A 330 23.98 -3.21 -11.41
N ILE A 331 24.66 -3.73 -12.45
CA ILE A 331 25.86 -3.11 -12.98
C ILE A 331 25.46 -2.06 -14.01
N GLU A 332 26.02 -0.87 -13.91
CA GLU A 332 25.71 0.23 -14.83
C GLU A 332 26.10 -0.14 -16.25
N PRO A 333 25.16 -0.14 -17.19
CA PRO A 333 25.45 -0.56 -18.55
C PRO A 333 26.26 0.49 -19.30
N ALA A 334 26.98 0.06 -20.35
CA ALA A 334 27.55 0.97 -21.32
C ALA A 334 26.45 1.79 -22.01
N PRO A 335 26.71 3.06 -22.34
CA PRO A 335 25.73 3.89 -23.07
C PRO A 335 25.34 3.26 -24.42
N ASP A 336 24.08 3.45 -24.82
CA ASP A 336 23.55 3.27 -26.19
C ASP A 336 23.39 1.83 -26.72
N ALA A 337 23.79 0.78 -26.01
CA ALA A 337 23.50 -0.59 -26.43
C ALA A 337 22.15 -1.04 -25.87
N THR A 338 21.18 -1.35 -26.75
CA THR A 338 19.89 -1.91 -26.34
C THR A 338 19.51 -3.11 -27.18
N GLU A 339 18.90 -4.09 -26.51
CA GLU A 339 18.23 -5.25 -27.12
C GLU A 339 16.79 -5.29 -26.65
N THR A 340 15.91 -5.93 -27.41
CA THR A 340 14.50 -6.06 -27.06
C THR A 340 14.24 -7.42 -26.44
N TYR A 341 13.64 -7.44 -25.24
CA TYR A 341 13.32 -8.65 -24.50
C TYR A 341 11.85 -8.73 -24.09
N ASP A 342 11.33 -9.94 -24.10
CA ASP A 342 10.22 -10.32 -23.22
C ASP A 342 10.84 -10.80 -21.90
N VAL A 343 10.57 -10.07 -20.81
CA VAL A 343 11.11 -10.38 -19.47
C VAL A 343 10.14 -11.29 -18.76
N VAL A 344 10.57 -12.51 -18.46
CA VAL A 344 9.71 -13.60 -17.97
C VAL A 344 10.31 -14.29 -16.74
N GLY A 345 9.44 -14.89 -15.91
CA GLY A 345 9.83 -15.74 -14.81
C GLY A 345 9.79 -17.24 -15.18
N PRO A 346 10.11 -18.12 -14.18
CA PRO A 346 10.14 -19.57 -14.36
C PRO A 346 8.83 -20.29 -14.01
N VAL A 347 7.76 -19.59 -13.66
CA VAL A 347 6.48 -20.20 -13.31
C VAL A 347 5.81 -20.80 -14.55
N CYS A 348 5.21 -21.97 -14.39
CA CYS A 348 4.57 -22.74 -15.47
C CYS A 348 3.24 -22.13 -15.93
N GLU A 349 3.24 -20.84 -16.25
CA GLU A 349 2.07 -20.08 -16.68
C GLU A 349 2.45 -18.96 -17.66
N THR A 350 1.68 -18.80 -18.73
CA THR A 350 1.93 -17.73 -19.73
C THR A 350 1.82 -16.31 -19.13
N GLY A 351 1.08 -16.18 -18.04
CA GLY A 351 0.95 -14.93 -17.26
C GLY A 351 2.24 -14.51 -16.55
N ASP A 352 3.23 -15.40 -16.42
CA ASP A 352 4.51 -15.08 -15.77
C ASP A 352 5.42 -14.25 -16.67
N THR A 353 4.93 -13.05 -16.96
CA THR A 353 5.57 -12.06 -17.81
C THR A 353 5.60 -10.71 -17.10
N PHE A 354 6.81 -10.20 -16.86
CA PHE A 354 7.01 -8.89 -16.24
C PHE A 354 6.93 -7.74 -17.23
N ALA A 355 7.40 -7.97 -18.46
CA ALA A 355 7.36 -6.99 -19.53
C ALA A 355 7.44 -7.67 -20.91
N ARG A 356 6.81 -7.05 -21.90
CA ARG A 356 6.92 -7.41 -23.32
C ARG A 356 7.63 -6.31 -24.09
N ASP A 357 8.37 -6.71 -25.12
CA ASP A 357 9.07 -5.79 -26.03
C ASP A 357 9.87 -4.70 -25.27
N ARG A 358 10.51 -5.10 -24.16
CA ARG A 358 11.26 -4.17 -23.30
C ARG A 358 12.67 -3.95 -23.86
N ALA A 359 12.97 -2.69 -24.20
CA ALA A 359 14.33 -2.28 -24.50
C ALA A 359 15.17 -2.26 -23.21
N LEU A 360 16.21 -3.07 -23.16
CA LEU A 360 17.19 -3.15 -22.05
C LEU A 360 18.60 -3.23 -22.66
N PRO A 361 19.64 -2.87 -21.90
CA PRO A 361 21.02 -3.18 -22.32
C PRO A 361 21.18 -4.68 -22.52
N PRO A 362 22.17 -5.14 -23.36
CA PRO A 362 22.49 -6.54 -23.50
C PRO A 362 22.80 -7.18 -22.15
N LEU A 363 22.09 -8.27 -21.84
CA LEU A 363 22.20 -9.02 -20.59
C LEU A 363 22.56 -10.47 -20.87
N LYS A 364 23.21 -11.13 -19.92
CA LYS A 364 23.62 -12.54 -19.99
C LYS A 364 23.30 -13.28 -18.69
N ALA A 365 23.36 -14.60 -18.75
CA ALA A 365 23.21 -15.45 -17.57
C ALA A 365 24.14 -15.01 -16.42
N GLY A 366 23.59 -14.93 -15.23
CA GLY A 366 24.27 -14.47 -14.03
C GLY A 366 24.16 -12.98 -13.74
N ASP A 367 23.80 -12.15 -14.72
CA ASP A 367 23.61 -10.72 -14.51
C ASP A 367 22.43 -10.46 -13.53
N LEU A 368 22.53 -9.35 -12.80
CA LEU A 368 21.50 -8.93 -11.84
C LEU A 368 20.70 -7.76 -12.42
N VAL A 369 19.39 -7.80 -12.19
CA VAL A 369 18.47 -6.71 -12.51
C VAL A 369 17.65 -6.32 -11.28
N ALA A 370 17.20 -5.08 -11.24
CA ALA A 370 16.32 -4.55 -10.20
C ALA A 370 15.04 -4.00 -10.82
N PHE A 371 13.89 -4.47 -10.32
CA PHE A 371 12.58 -3.90 -10.60
C PHE A 371 12.34 -2.74 -9.65
N LEU A 372 12.32 -1.52 -10.15
CA LEU A 372 12.10 -0.33 -9.34
C LEU A 372 10.62 -0.18 -8.95
N SER A 373 10.35 0.65 -7.94
CA SER A 373 9.01 0.94 -7.43
C SER A 373 8.23 -0.30 -6.97
N ALA A 374 8.94 -1.29 -6.42
CA ALA A 374 8.38 -2.55 -5.95
C ALA A 374 8.10 -2.57 -4.42
N GLY A 375 8.30 -1.46 -3.72
CA GLY A 375 8.15 -1.38 -2.27
C GLY A 375 6.71 -1.39 -1.75
N ALA A 376 5.71 -1.18 -2.63
CA ALA A 376 4.29 -1.26 -2.29
C ALA A 376 3.58 -2.31 -3.13
N TYR A 377 2.71 -3.09 -2.49
CA TYR A 377 1.90 -4.14 -3.15
C TYR A 377 2.75 -5.16 -3.93
N GLY A 378 4.02 -5.33 -3.53
CA GLY A 378 4.93 -6.36 -4.01
C GLY A 378 4.92 -7.55 -3.05
N ALA A 379 5.82 -7.55 -2.07
CA ALA A 379 6.00 -8.64 -1.11
C ALA A 379 4.71 -9.06 -0.35
N VAL A 380 3.78 -8.12 -0.11
CA VAL A 380 2.49 -8.42 0.56
C VAL A 380 1.52 -9.23 -0.31
N MET A 381 1.71 -9.24 -1.62
CA MET A 381 0.91 -10.00 -2.58
C MET A 381 1.62 -11.26 -3.09
N ALA A 382 2.82 -11.53 -2.60
CA ALA A 382 3.58 -12.70 -2.99
C ALA A 382 2.92 -14.00 -2.47
N SER A 383 3.15 -15.09 -3.17
CA SER A 383 2.63 -16.42 -2.86
C SER A 383 3.69 -17.50 -3.05
N GLU A 384 3.37 -18.71 -2.59
CA GLU A 384 4.21 -19.90 -2.77
C GLU A 384 3.80 -20.73 -4.02
N TYR A 385 3.25 -20.06 -5.05
CA TYR A 385 2.85 -20.71 -6.29
C TYR A 385 4.01 -21.51 -6.91
N ASN A 386 3.73 -22.70 -7.44
CA ASN A 386 4.70 -23.71 -7.86
C ASN A 386 5.68 -24.16 -6.73
N THR A 387 5.26 -24.07 -5.48
CA THR A 387 6.06 -24.39 -4.28
C THR A 387 7.37 -23.59 -4.24
N ARG A 388 7.35 -22.37 -4.76
CA ARG A 388 8.50 -21.44 -4.67
C ARG A 388 8.48 -20.74 -3.32
N PRO A 389 9.60 -20.73 -2.56
CA PRO A 389 9.65 -20.05 -1.27
C PRO A 389 9.36 -18.56 -1.41
N LEU A 390 8.67 -17.96 -0.44
CA LEU A 390 8.54 -16.51 -0.37
C LEU A 390 9.95 -15.86 -0.36
N VAL A 391 10.08 -14.77 -1.11
CA VAL A 391 11.37 -14.06 -1.21
C VAL A 391 11.72 -13.35 0.10
N PRO A 392 13.01 -13.28 0.46
CA PRO A 392 13.44 -12.53 1.63
C PRO A 392 13.26 -11.03 1.44
N GLU A 393 13.11 -10.34 2.55
CA GLU A 393 13.06 -8.88 2.58
C GLU A 393 14.27 -8.34 3.35
N VAL A 394 14.91 -7.32 2.79
CA VAL A 394 16.11 -6.67 3.34
C VAL A 394 15.81 -5.19 3.51
N MET A 395 16.28 -4.61 4.60
CA MET A 395 16.18 -3.19 4.86
C MET A 395 17.57 -2.57 4.98
N VAL A 396 17.76 -1.42 4.34
CA VAL A 396 19.02 -0.67 4.30
C VAL A 396 18.86 0.65 5.05
N LYS A 397 19.86 1.03 5.84
CA LYS A 397 19.98 2.33 6.50
C LYS A 397 21.42 2.81 6.45
N GLY A 398 21.69 3.80 5.62
CA GLY A 398 23.03 4.31 5.33
C GLY A 398 23.90 3.22 4.67
N ASP A 399 24.96 2.81 5.33
CA ASP A 399 25.89 1.76 4.92
C ASP A 399 25.60 0.38 5.53
N ARG A 400 24.54 0.26 6.33
CA ARG A 400 24.14 -0.98 7.01
C ARG A 400 22.88 -1.56 6.39
N TRP A 401 22.78 -2.89 6.45
CA TRP A 401 21.60 -3.62 6.03
C TRP A 401 21.30 -4.81 6.94
N SER A 402 20.05 -5.26 6.92
CA SER A 402 19.60 -6.42 7.68
C SER A 402 18.50 -7.17 6.92
N VAL A 403 18.50 -8.51 7.05
CA VAL A 403 17.36 -9.32 6.62
C VAL A 403 16.24 -9.11 7.63
N VAL A 404 15.11 -8.56 7.17
CA VAL A 404 13.93 -8.24 7.99
C VAL A 404 12.79 -9.23 7.80
N ARG A 405 12.89 -10.11 6.81
CA ARG A 405 12.15 -11.35 6.65
C ARG A 405 13.05 -12.35 5.93
N PRO A 406 13.42 -13.48 6.57
CA PRO A 406 14.20 -14.51 5.91
C PRO A 406 13.38 -15.26 4.85
N ARG A 407 14.07 -15.90 3.90
CA ARG A 407 13.48 -16.88 3.00
C ARG A 407 13.15 -18.14 3.81
N PRO A 408 11.91 -18.68 3.75
CA PRO A 408 11.62 -19.96 4.38
C PRO A 408 12.39 -21.10 3.67
N THR A 409 12.79 -22.11 4.43
CA THR A 409 13.32 -23.34 3.85
C THR A 409 12.21 -24.24 3.32
N TYR A 410 12.54 -25.19 2.45
CA TYR A 410 11.57 -26.19 2.00
C TYR A 410 11.06 -27.05 3.15
N GLU A 411 11.89 -27.35 4.13
CA GLU A 411 11.53 -28.09 5.34
C GLU A 411 10.49 -27.33 6.17
N GLU A 412 10.67 -26.02 6.35
CA GLU A 412 9.68 -25.16 7.04
C GLU A 412 8.35 -25.07 6.28
N MET A 413 8.38 -25.09 4.94
CA MET A 413 7.17 -25.10 4.12
C MET A 413 6.43 -26.44 4.27
N LEU A 414 7.13 -27.56 4.14
CA LEU A 414 6.56 -28.91 4.25
C LEU A 414 6.04 -29.22 5.67
N ALA A 415 6.70 -28.72 6.71
CA ALA A 415 6.28 -28.91 8.10
C ALA A 415 4.92 -28.32 8.44
N ARG A 416 4.39 -27.42 7.61
CA ARG A 416 3.03 -26.84 7.77
C ARG A 416 1.90 -27.76 7.29
N GLU A 417 2.23 -28.84 6.60
CA GLU A 417 1.27 -29.73 5.94
C GLU A 417 1.39 -31.17 6.48
N PRO A 418 0.77 -31.49 7.63
CA PRO A 418 0.78 -32.86 8.14
C PRO A 418 -0.03 -33.77 7.20
N LEU A 419 0.43 -35.02 7.04
CA LEU A 419 -0.36 -36.03 6.36
C LEU A 419 -1.63 -36.36 7.16
N ALA A 420 -2.70 -36.69 6.46
CA ALA A 420 -3.92 -37.11 7.12
C ALA A 420 -3.70 -38.42 7.88
N GLU A 421 -4.37 -38.59 9.04
CA GLU A 421 -4.20 -39.76 9.92
C GLU A 421 -4.50 -41.14 9.26
N TRP A 422 -5.24 -41.13 8.15
CA TRP A 422 -5.59 -42.34 7.39
C TRP A 422 -4.65 -42.61 6.21
N LEU A 423 -3.58 -41.81 5.98
CA LEU A 423 -2.54 -42.05 4.98
C LEU A 423 -1.28 -42.64 5.61
#